data_10c69e8dc0b60c708f709e9d8c4db6ab
#
_entry.id   10c69e8dc0b60c708f709e9d8c4db6ab
#
_cell.length_a   1.000
_cell.length_b   1.000
_cell.length_c   1.000
_cell.angle_alpha   90.00
_cell.angle_beta   90.00
_cell.angle_gamma   90.00
#
_symmetry.space_group_name_H-M   'P 1'
#
loop_
_entity.id
_entity.type
_entity.pdbx_description
1 polymer ?
#
loop_
_entity_poly.entity_id
_entity_poly.type
_entity_poly.pdbx_seq_one_letter_code
_entity_poly.pdbx_strand_id
1 'polypeptide(L)'
;MRKLLATITFFLLIPFSSTLQSHPSSFADLVENLSPAVVSIASTTIVKDNKNSQNEMPRFPEGSPFDEFFKEYFDNERRNSPSQRPMTGLGSGFIIEKEGIIVTNNHVIEGADEITVIMSNQQEFTAELLGRDPKADLAVLKID
;
A
#
# COMPACT_ATOMS: atom_id res chain seq x y z
N MET A 1 -4.99 83.19 -26.10
CA MET A 1 -3.84 82.21 -25.86
C MET A 1 -4.29 81.21 -24.86
N ARG A 2 -4.75 80.05 -25.34
CA ARG A 2 -5.26 78.97 -24.51
C ARG A 2 -4.17 77.90 -24.49
N LYS A 3 -3.55 77.67 -23.31
CA LYS A 3 -2.58 76.57 -23.11
C LYS A 3 -3.35 75.29 -22.86
N LEU A 4 -3.24 74.40 -23.80
CA LEU A 4 -3.80 73.03 -23.70
C LEU A 4 -2.86 72.19 -22.83
N LEU A 5 -3.31 71.83 -21.61
CA LEU A 5 -2.59 70.88 -20.74
C LEU A 5 -2.97 69.46 -21.19
N ALA A 6 -2.06 68.78 -21.84
CA ALA A 6 -2.19 67.34 -22.13
C ALA A 6 -1.75 66.54 -20.91
N THR A 7 -2.71 66.03 -20.17
CA THR A 7 -2.45 65.06 -19.09
C THR A 7 -2.22 63.70 -19.72
N ILE A 8 -0.96 63.27 -19.74
CA ILE A 8 -0.59 61.89 -20.13
C ILE A 8 -0.86 60.97 -18.94
N THR A 9 -1.96 60.24 -19.00
CA THR A 9 -2.25 59.16 -18.05
C THR A 9 -1.42 57.94 -18.46
N PHE A 10 -0.29 57.78 -17.79
CA PHE A 10 0.53 56.60 -17.94
C PHE A 10 -0.16 55.42 -17.19
N PHE A 11 -0.90 54.59 -17.94
CA PHE A 11 -1.53 53.41 -17.42
C PHE A 11 -0.45 52.33 -17.24
N LEU A 12 0.01 52.12 -16.01
CA LEU A 12 0.98 51.13 -15.64
C LEU A 12 0.33 49.72 -15.76
N LEU A 13 0.51 49.08 -16.90
CA LEU A 13 0.17 47.69 -17.12
C LEU A 13 1.12 46.82 -16.26
N ILE A 14 0.67 46.44 -15.07
CA ILE A 14 1.33 45.42 -14.26
C ILE A 14 1.01 44.10 -14.93
N PRO A 15 1.99 43.38 -15.47
CA PRO A 15 1.75 42.01 -15.93
C PRO A 15 1.47 41.15 -14.70
N PHE A 16 0.22 40.72 -14.54
CA PHE A 16 -0.16 39.68 -13.58
C PHE A 16 0.40 38.37 -14.10
N SER A 17 1.67 38.11 -13.75
CA SER A 17 2.30 36.83 -14.02
C SER A 17 1.64 35.79 -13.11
N SER A 18 0.57 35.18 -13.61
CA SER A 18 0.05 33.96 -13.05
C SER A 18 1.16 32.93 -13.21
N THR A 19 1.85 32.60 -12.12
CA THR A 19 2.68 31.38 -12.07
C THR A 19 1.72 30.21 -12.24
N LEU A 20 1.55 29.77 -13.49
CA LEU A 20 0.99 28.46 -13.76
C LEU A 20 1.92 27.46 -13.07
N GLN A 21 1.47 26.94 -11.95
CA GLN A 21 2.11 25.84 -11.27
C GLN A 21 1.99 24.66 -12.22
N SER A 22 3.01 24.47 -13.06
CA SER A 22 3.08 23.32 -13.95
C SER A 22 3.09 22.07 -13.06
N HIS A 23 2.15 21.19 -13.30
CA HIS A 23 2.25 19.83 -12.76
C HIS A 23 3.62 19.29 -13.14
N PRO A 24 4.33 18.63 -12.23
CA PRO A 24 5.64 18.09 -12.56
C PRO A 24 5.47 17.18 -13.78
N SER A 25 6.31 17.39 -14.77
CA SER A 25 6.34 16.58 -16.00
C SER A 25 6.71 15.12 -15.73
N SER A 26 7.18 14.83 -14.52
CA SER A 26 7.55 13.50 -14.02
C SER A 26 7.36 13.45 -12.51
N PHE A 27 6.89 12.32 -12.01
CA PHE A 27 6.87 12.00 -10.58
C PHE A 27 8.16 11.33 -10.12
N ALA A 28 9.18 11.20 -10.97
CA ALA A 28 10.41 10.48 -10.68
C ALA A 28 11.11 11.02 -9.42
N ASP A 29 11.31 12.32 -9.33
CA ASP A 29 11.96 12.96 -8.17
C ASP A 29 11.17 12.75 -6.87
N LEU A 30 9.84 12.77 -6.96
CA LEU A 30 8.97 12.51 -5.82
C LEU A 30 9.10 11.05 -5.36
N VAL A 31 9.05 10.11 -6.31
CA VAL A 31 9.21 8.68 -6.03
C VAL A 31 10.59 8.39 -5.44
N GLU A 32 11.67 8.96 -6.00
CA GLU A 32 13.02 8.77 -5.51
C GLU A 32 13.15 9.21 -4.03
N ASN A 33 12.58 10.35 -3.69
CA ASN A 33 12.64 10.89 -2.32
C ASN A 33 11.74 10.13 -1.32
N LEU A 34 10.61 9.58 -1.75
CA LEU A 34 9.64 8.92 -0.87
C LEU A 34 9.80 7.40 -0.82
N SER A 35 10.42 6.77 -1.81
CA SER A 35 10.63 5.32 -1.85
C SER A 35 11.25 4.73 -0.58
N PRO A 36 12.19 5.39 0.10
CA PRO A 36 12.76 4.84 1.34
C PRO A 36 11.75 4.71 2.49
N ALA A 37 10.66 5.49 2.46
CA ALA A 37 9.59 5.42 3.45
C ALA A 37 8.52 4.38 3.10
N VAL A 38 8.53 3.84 1.87
CA VAL A 38 7.56 2.81 1.44
C VAL A 38 8.09 1.44 1.81
N VAL A 39 7.23 0.64 2.43
CA VAL A 39 7.56 -0.72 2.84
C VAL A 39 6.55 -1.71 2.29
N SER A 40 6.99 -2.95 2.08
CA SER A 40 6.09 -4.08 1.84
C SER A 40 5.72 -4.72 3.18
N ILE A 41 4.49 -5.20 3.28
CA ILE A 41 3.99 -5.87 4.48
C ILE A 41 3.55 -7.28 4.09
N ALA A 42 4.11 -8.28 4.75
CA ALA A 42 3.69 -9.67 4.66
C ALA A 42 2.93 -10.02 5.94
N SER A 43 1.68 -10.43 5.79
CA SER A 43 0.83 -10.91 6.88
C SER A 43 0.69 -12.42 6.77
N THR A 44 1.10 -13.15 7.78
CA THR A 44 1.05 -14.63 7.79
C THR A 44 -0.04 -15.08 8.74
N THR A 45 -0.95 -15.92 8.26
CA THR A 45 -1.99 -16.59 9.05
C THR A 45 -1.73 -18.07 9.06
N ILE A 46 -1.66 -18.68 10.24
CA ILE A 46 -1.50 -20.13 10.41
C ILE A 46 -2.86 -20.79 10.41
N VAL A 47 -3.27 -21.32 9.27
CA VAL A 47 -4.52 -22.07 9.17
C VAL A 47 -4.34 -23.44 9.83
N LYS A 48 -4.95 -23.61 10.99
CA LYS A 48 -5.06 -24.94 11.63
C LYS A 48 -6.18 -25.72 10.93
N ASP A 49 -5.82 -26.75 10.20
CA ASP A 49 -6.80 -27.65 9.61
C ASP A 49 -7.67 -28.29 10.70
N ASN A 50 -8.81 -27.70 10.96
CA ASN A 50 -9.88 -28.40 11.66
C ASN A 50 -10.45 -29.44 10.69
N LYS A 51 -10.20 -30.72 10.90
CA LYS A 51 -10.64 -31.83 10.06
C LYS A 51 -12.17 -31.91 9.84
N ASN A 52 -12.93 -30.97 10.39
CA ASN A 52 -14.40 -30.86 10.26
C ASN A 52 -14.89 -29.66 9.42
N SER A 53 -14.00 -28.80 8.95
CA SER A 53 -14.41 -27.79 7.99
C SER A 53 -14.23 -28.38 6.59
N GLN A 54 -15.33 -28.78 5.99
CA GLN A 54 -15.41 -28.89 4.53
C GLN A 54 -15.13 -27.50 4.01
N ASN A 55 -13.84 -27.19 3.77
CA ASN A 55 -13.44 -25.95 3.12
C ASN A 55 -14.16 -25.88 1.79
N GLU A 56 -15.22 -25.09 1.71
CA GLU A 56 -15.78 -24.65 0.46
C GLU A 56 -14.69 -23.87 -0.26
N MET A 57 -13.92 -24.58 -1.08
CA MET A 57 -13.07 -23.93 -2.08
C MET A 57 -13.93 -22.92 -2.85
N PRO A 58 -13.38 -21.75 -3.19
CA PRO A 58 -14.01 -20.90 -4.17
C PRO A 58 -14.35 -21.73 -5.38
N ARG A 59 -15.63 -22.02 -5.61
CA ARG A 59 -16.08 -22.79 -6.76
C ARG A 59 -15.99 -21.89 -7.97
N PHE A 60 -14.97 -22.07 -8.76
CA PHE A 60 -14.93 -21.49 -10.09
C PHE A 60 -15.85 -22.29 -11.02
N PRO A 61 -16.46 -21.67 -12.03
CA PRO A 61 -17.27 -22.39 -13.01
C PRO A 61 -16.44 -23.53 -13.63
N GLU A 62 -16.98 -24.75 -13.65
CA GLU A 62 -16.33 -25.90 -14.23
C GLU A 62 -15.92 -25.62 -15.69
N GLY A 63 -14.66 -25.89 -16.04
CA GLY A 63 -14.10 -25.64 -17.38
C GLY A 63 -13.48 -24.25 -17.57
N SER A 64 -13.33 -23.44 -16.50
CA SER A 64 -12.54 -22.23 -16.63
C SER A 64 -11.04 -22.57 -16.59
N PRO A 65 -10.17 -21.85 -17.35
CA PRO A 65 -8.73 -22.04 -17.31
C PRO A 65 -8.12 -21.88 -15.90
N PHE A 66 -8.82 -21.19 -15.03
CA PHE A 66 -8.45 -20.99 -13.62
C PHE A 66 -8.75 -22.23 -12.77
N ASP A 67 -9.81 -22.98 -13.07
CA ASP A 67 -10.19 -24.18 -12.31
C ASP A 67 -9.12 -25.28 -12.45
N GLU A 68 -8.59 -25.49 -13.67
CA GLU A 68 -7.51 -26.47 -13.91
C GLU A 68 -6.20 -26.01 -13.26
N PHE A 69 -5.83 -24.74 -13.39
CA PHE A 69 -4.62 -24.19 -12.79
C PHE A 69 -4.64 -24.30 -11.26
N PHE A 70 -5.76 -23.92 -10.64
CA PHE A 70 -5.88 -24.01 -9.18
C PHE A 70 -6.00 -25.44 -8.67
N LYS A 71 -6.67 -26.35 -9.40
CA LYS A 71 -6.68 -27.79 -9.06
C LYS A 71 -5.28 -28.36 -9.05
N GLU A 72 -4.51 -28.15 -10.11
CA GLU A 72 -3.16 -28.67 -10.24
C GLU A 72 -2.22 -28.10 -9.17
N TYR A 73 -2.34 -26.80 -8.88
CA TYR A 73 -1.58 -26.12 -7.84
C TYR A 73 -1.90 -26.66 -6.45
N PHE A 74 -3.18 -26.79 -6.11
CA PHE A 74 -3.60 -27.26 -4.79
C PHE A 74 -3.47 -28.77 -4.61
N ASP A 75 -3.61 -29.58 -5.65
CA ASP A 75 -3.41 -31.04 -5.55
C ASP A 75 -1.93 -31.40 -5.37
N ASN A 76 -1.03 -30.64 -5.98
CA ASN A 76 0.40 -30.82 -5.78
C ASN A 76 0.85 -30.43 -4.36
N GLU A 77 0.24 -29.40 -3.77
CA GLU A 77 0.50 -28.99 -2.39
C GLU A 77 -0.10 -29.96 -1.36
N ARG A 78 -1.28 -30.56 -1.61
CA ARG A 78 -1.91 -31.52 -0.70
C ARG A 78 -1.11 -32.78 -0.47
N ARG A 79 -0.24 -33.18 -1.43
CA ARG A 79 0.58 -34.38 -1.32
C ARG A 79 1.80 -34.24 -0.43
N ASN A 80 2.24 -33.02 -0.12
CA ASN A 80 3.54 -32.78 0.52
C ASN A 80 3.50 -31.94 1.80
N SER A 81 2.35 -31.56 2.37
CA SER A 81 2.33 -30.60 3.47
C SER A 81 1.77 -31.15 4.77
N PRO A 82 2.44 -30.88 5.89
CA PRO A 82 1.91 -31.10 7.23
C PRO A 82 0.73 -30.18 7.53
N SER A 83 -0.08 -30.57 8.50
CA SER A 83 -1.41 -30.06 8.88
C SER A 83 -1.52 -28.57 9.27
N GLN A 84 -0.53 -27.74 8.98
CA GLN A 84 -0.52 -26.31 9.23
C GLN A 84 0.10 -25.60 8.03
N ARG A 85 -0.70 -24.84 7.27
CA ARG A 85 -0.20 -24.08 6.15
C ARG A 85 -0.23 -22.59 6.49
N PRO A 86 0.92 -21.90 6.44
CA PRO A 86 0.92 -20.46 6.51
C PRO A 86 0.34 -19.89 5.21
N MET A 87 -0.70 -19.07 5.31
CA MET A 87 -1.17 -18.23 4.22
C MET A 87 -0.54 -16.85 4.40
N THR A 88 0.17 -16.38 3.37
CA THR A 88 0.80 -15.07 3.41
C THR A 88 0.05 -14.10 2.49
N GLY A 89 -0.50 -13.05 3.06
CA GLY A 89 -1.01 -11.89 2.37
C GLY A 89 0.11 -10.87 2.15
N LEU A 90 0.02 -10.07 1.09
CA LEU A 90 0.97 -9.00 0.82
C LEU A 90 0.25 -7.66 0.70
N GLY A 91 0.86 -6.62 1.25
CA GLY A 91 0.39 -5.26 1.19
C GLY A 91 1.53 -4.25 1.23
N SER A 92 1.18 -2.98 1.37
CA SER A 92 2.15 -1.89 1.48
C SER A 92 1.86 -1.03 2.69
N GLY A 93 2.88 -0.32 3.16
CA GLY A 93 2.76 0.65 4.25
C GLY A 93 3.75 1.78 4.08
N PHE A 94 3.67 2.74 4.99
CA PHE A 94 4.54 3.92 5.01
C PHE A 94 5.11 4.11 6.41
N ILE A 95 6.42 4.28 6.50
CA ILE A 95 7.09 4.73 7.72
C ILE A 95 6.76 6.21 7.92
N ILE A 96 6.16 6.56 9.04
CA ILE A 96 5.76 7.93 9.38
C ILE A 96 6.64 8.56 10.47
N GLU A 97 7.35 7.75 11.23
CA GLU A 97 8.26 8.21 12.29
C GLU A 97 9.58 7.40 12.27
N LYS A 98 10.66 8.06 12.66
CA LYS A 98 12.00 7.46 12.71
C LYS A 98 12.11 6.32 13.73
N GLU A 99 11.24 6.33 14.70
CA GLU A 99 11.10 5.33 15.75
C GLU A 99 10.51 4.01 15.23
N GLY A 100 10.24 3.91 13.92
CA GLY A 100 9.72 2.69 13.28
C GLY A 100 8.20 2.58 13.34
N ILE A 101 7.49 3.70 13.38
CA ILE A 101 6.02 3.70 13.27
C ILE A 101 5.62 3.65 11.80
N ILE A 102 4.73 2.70 11.48
CA ILE A 102 4.28 2.41 10.11
C ILE A 102 2.77 2.47 10.07
N VAL A 103 2.23 3.08 9.02
CA VAL A 103 0.80 3.07 8.70
C VAL A 103 0.55 2.17 7.51
N THR A 104 -0.47 1.33 7.62
CA THR A 104 -0.96 0.44 6.56
C THR A 104 -2.49 0.34 6.61
N ASN A 105 -3.09 -0.46 5.72
CA ASN A 105 -4.51 -0.74 5.76
C ASN A 105 -4.83 -1.88 6.74
N ASN A 106 -5.99 -1.79 7.40
CA ASN A 106 -6.45 -2.83 8.31
C ASN A 106 -6.61 -4.19 7.61
N HIS A 107 -7.18 -4.20 6.39
CA HIS A 107 -7.39 -5.45 5.65
C HIS A 107 -6.09 -6.19 5.30
N VAL A 108 -4.93 -5.48 5.25
CA VAL A 108 -3.63 -6.10 4.99
C VAL A 108 -3.18 -6.99 6.16
N ILE A 109 -3.54 -6.59 7.40
CA ILE A 109 -3.08 -7.28 8.61
C ILE A 109 -4.19 -8.03 9.34
N GLU A 110 -5.41 -8.00 8.83
CA GLU A 110 -6.55 -8.61 9.48
C GLU A 110 -6.41 -10.13 9.56
N GLY A 111 -6.52 -10.66 10.78
CA GLY A 111 -6.38 -12.10 11.04
C GLY A 111 -4.95 -12.64 10.94
N ALA A 112 -3.93 -11.79 10.82
CA ALA A 112 -2.54 -12.20 10.80
C ALA A 112 -2.09 -12.69 12.19
N ASP A 113 -1.42 -13.84 12.23
CA ASP A 113 -0.71 -14.35 13.41
C ASP A 113 0.69 -13.70 13.52
N GLU A 114 1.27 -13.35 12.37
CA GLU A 114 2.57 -12.69 12.27
C GLU A 114 2.55 -11.62 11.18
N ILE A 115 3.20 -10.50 11.45
CA ILE A 115 3.34 -9.38 10.51
C ILE A 115 4.82 -9.11 10.31
N THR A 116 5.28 -9.19 9.06
CA THR A 116 6.65 -8.86 8.67
C THR A 116 6.67 -7.64 7.78
N VAL A 117 7.50 -6.68 8.12
CA VAL A 117 7.76 -5.48 7.32
C VAL A 117 9.06 -5.67 6.55
N ILE A 118 9.00 -5.45 5.23
CA ILE A 118 10.13 -5.62 4.32
C ILE A 118 10.47 -4.24 3.76
N MET A 119 11.66 -3.76 4.07
CA MET A 119 12.19 -2.48 3.63
C MET A 119 12.64 -2.51 2.16
N SER A 120 12.83 -1.35 1.56
CA SER A 120 13.34 -1.23 0.18
C SER A 120 14.71 -1.89 -0.05
N ASN A 121 15.53 -2.01 0.99
CA ASN A 121 16.83 -2.69 0.99
C ASN A 121 16.74 -4.20 1.26
N GLN A 122 15.54 -4.78 1.27
CA GLN A 122 15.25 -6.20 1.56
C GLN A 122 15.49 -6.61 3.02
N GLN A 123 15.69 -5.69 3.94
CA GLN A 123 15.71 -6.01 5.37
C GLN A 123 14.30 -6.29 5.85
N GLU A 124 14.15 -7.33 6.67
CA GLU A 124 12.88 -7.78 7.22
C GLU A 124 12.85 -7.53 8.73
N PHE A 125 11.70 -7.07 9.20
CA PHE A 125 11.45 -6.78 10.62
C PHE A 125 10.10 -7.37 11.01
N THR A 126 10.05 -8.06 12.15
CA THR A 126 8.76 -8.42 12.75
C THR A 126 8.12 -7.15 13.30
N ALA A 127 6.83 -6.97 13.01
CA ALA A 127 6.10 -5.79 13.42
C ALA A 127 5.06 -6.13 14.49
N GLU A 128 4.92 -5.22 15.45
CA GLU A 128 3.87 -5.24 16.46
C GLU A 128 2.70 -4.36 16.04
N LEU A 129 1.47 -4.84 16.20
CA LEU A 129 0.26 -4.05 15.96
C LEU A 129 0.00 -3.13 17.16
N LEU A 130 0.14 -1.81 16.97
CA LEU A 130 -0.17 -0.81 18.00
C LEU A 130 -1.66 -0.49 18.08
N GLY A 131 -2.35 -0.49 16.94
CA GLY A 131 -3.78 -0.21 16.88
C GLY A 131 -4.33 -0.30 15.47
N ARG A 132 -5.66 -0.41 15.39
CA ARG A 132 -6.37 -0.46 14.09
C ARG A 132 -7.75 0.17 14.16
N ASP A 133 -8.21 0.70 13.03
CA ASP A 133 -9.59 1.14 12.81
C ASP A 133 -10.15 0.45 11.56
N PRO A 134 -10.96 -0.62 11.73
CA PRO A 134 -11.58 -1.30 10.60
C PRO A 134 -12.54 -0.43 9.77
N LYS A 135 -13.12 0.62 10.35
CA LYS A 135 -14.05 1.50 9.63
C LYS A 135 -13.31 2.44 8.68
N ALA A 136 -12.15 2.92 9.10
CA ALA A 136 -11.28 3.76 8.27
C ALA A 136 -10.33 2.92 7.41
N ASP A 137 -10.30 1.59 7.60
CA ASP A 137 -9.33 0.67 6.99
C ASP A 137 -7.89 1.08 7.25
N LEU A 138 -7.58 1.45 8.50
CA LEU A 138 -6.25 1.85 8.93
C LEU A 138 -5.70 0.95 10.02
N ALA A 139 -4.40 0.72 9.99
CA ALA A 139 -3.63 0.05 11.04
C ALA A 139 -2.29 0.75 11.26
N VAL A 140 -1.82 0.73 12.50
CA VAL A 140 -0.52 1.29 12.91
C VAL A 140 0.32 0.17 13.49
N LEU A 141 1.51 0.02 12.93
CA LEU A 141 2.50 -0.99 13.29
C LEU A 141 3.76 -0.33 13.88
N LYS A 142 4.53 -1.12 14.63
CA LYS A 142 5.83 -0.75 15.18
C LYS A 142 6.87 -1.81 14.83
N ILE A 143 8.01 -1.37 14.34
CA ILE A 143 9.23 -2.17 14.20
C ILE A 143 10.34 -1.60 15.07
N ASP A 144 11.25 -2.45 15.55
CA ASP A 144 12.43 -2.08 16.36
C ASP A 144 13.69 -1.96 15.49
#